data_b2a6a801ec5282a5ee85ca4097a18802
#
_entry.id   b2a6a801ec5282a5ee85ca4097a18802
#
_cell.length_a   1.000
_cell.length_b   1.000
_cell.length_c   1.000
_cell.angle_alpha   90.00
_cell.angle_beta   90.00
_cell.angle_gamma   90.00
#
_symmetry.space_group_name_H-M   'P 1'
#
loop_
_entity.id
_entity.type
_entity.pdbx_description
1 polymer ?
#
loop_
_entity_poly.entity_id
_entity_poly.type
_entity_poly.pdbx_seq_one_letter_code
_entity_poly.pdbx_strand_id
1 'polypeptide(L)'
;MYSPIDAPGTHPAFHRYHLLQLFRDVKESACRCAMIAPTPAVPLDSSKWDVELPDHSLLDVAWERMHVPEVLFEPSLLRSSLPPCLQPGGGADAAAIAAGAAELQGMVPDGYMALPDLVAETIRSCDTDVRRELWGSIIVSGGCSLTPGLTERLHGRLNELVPQISMKVKIIAPQTPQERRFAVWIGGSILASLGSFQQLWMSKQEYDEHGASAIHKKCP
;
A
#
# COMPACT_ATOMS: atom_id res chain seq x y z
N MET A 1 -12.14 19.21 -17.98
CA MET A 1 -11.20 18.56 -18.92
C MET A 1 -9.83 19.16 -18.64
N TYR A 2 -8.91 18.38 -18.07
CA TYR A 2 -7.55 18.87 -17.76
C TYR A 2 -6.81 19.12 -19.07
N SER A 3 -6.44 20.35 -19.32
CA SER A 3 -5.53 20.70 -20.41
C SER A 3 -4.14 20.82 -19.83
N PRO A 4 -3.18 19.98 -20.23
CA PRO A 4 -1.82 20.12 -19.75
C PRO A 4 -1.28 21.48 -20.16
N ILE A 5 -0.79 22.24 -19.18
CA ILE A 5 -0.10 23.50 -19.44
C ILE A 5 1.20 23.15 -20.17
N ASP A 6 1.28 23.54 -21.44
CA ASP A 6 2.50 23.40 -22.21
C ASP A 6 3.51 24.41 -21.66
N ALA A 7 4.45 23.92 -20.88
CA ALA A 7 5.52 24.73 -20.30
C ALA A 7 6.84 24.42 -21.06
N PRO A 8 7.11 25.16 -22.15
CA PRO A 8 8.32 24.93 -22.95
C PRO A 8 9.56 25.12 -22.06
N GLY A 9 10.44 24.13 -22.05
CA GLY A 9 11.65 24.11 -21.24
C GLY A 9 11.55 23.30 -19.94
N THR A 10 10.39 22.75 -19.59
CA THR A 10 10.25 21.89 -18.43
C THR A 10 10.56 20.44 -18.79
N HIS A 11 11.41 19.79 -18.01
CA HIS A 11 11.75 18.39 -18.25
C HIS A 11 10.52 17.48 -18.00
N PRO A 12 10.22 16.49 -18.84
CA PRO A 12 9.05 15.60 -18.69
C PRO A 12 8.98 14.90 -17.31
N ALA A 13 10.14 14.57 -16.72
CA ALA A 13 10.18 13.96 -15.38
C ALA A 13 9.62 14.87 -14.28
N PHE A 14 9.75 16.19 -14.41
CA PHE A 14 9.20 17.16 -13.46
C PHE A 14 7.66 17.13 -13.52
N HIS A 15 7.11 17.15 -14.72
CA HIS A 15 5.67 17.06 -14.92
C HIS A 15 5.10 15.73 -14.37
N ARG A 16 5.74 14.61 -14.69
CA ARG A 16 5.38 13.29 -14.18
C ARG A 16 5.42 13.24 -12.64
N TYR A 17 6.45 13.83 -12.03
CA TYR A 17 6.57 13.89 -10.58
C TYR A 17 5.38 14.63 -9.94
N HIS A 18 5.02 15.80 -10.45
CA HIS A 18 3.89 16.58 -9.92
C HIS A 18 2.55 15.89 -10.13
N LEU A 19 2.34 15.25 -11.26
CA LEU A 19 1.14 14.43 -11.49
C LEU A 19 1.05 13.28 -10.48
N LEU A 20 2.15 12.59 -10.21
CA LEU A 20 2.17 11.51 -9.22
C LEU A 20 1.88 12.02 -7.80
N GLN A 21 2.37 13.21 -7.43
CA GLN A 21 2.03 13.83 -6.14
C GLN A 21 0.54 14.16 -6.08
N LEU A 22 -0.01 14.76 -7.13
CA LEU A 22 -1.44 15.07 -7.20
C LEU A 22 -2.31 13.81 -7.04
N PHE A 23 -2.02 12.75 -7.79
CA PHE A 23 -2.75 11.50 -7.67
C PHE A 23 -2.55 10.80 -6.34
N ARG A 24 -1.40 11.00 -5.69
CA ARG A 24 -1.18 10.54 -4.32
C ARG A 24 -2.12 11.24 -3.35
N ASP A 25 -2.27 12.55 -3.46
CA ASP A 25 -3.16 13.33 -2.60
C ASP A 25 -4.63 12.94 -2.83
N VAL A 26 -5.04 12.77 -4.09
CA VAL A 26 -6.37 12.23 -4.45
C VAL A 26 -6.58 10.84 -3.84
N LYS A 27 -5.60 9.95 -3.96
CA LYS A 27 -5.68 8.61 -3.36
C LYS A 27 -5.83 8.67 -1.85
N GLU A 28 -5.04 9.49 -1.15
CA GLU A 28 -5.07 9.62 0.31
C GLU A 28 -6.39 10.21 0.81
N SER A 29 -7.01 11.12 0.05
CA SER A 29 -8.27 11.79 0.43
C SER A 29 -9.53 11.01 0.04
N ALA A 30 -9.55 10.41 -1.15
CA ALA A 30 -10.76 9.83 -1.72
C ALA A 30 -10.88 8.32 -1.56
N CYS A 31 -9.77 7.55 -1.58
CA CYS A 31 -9.82 6.10 -1.62
C CYS A 31 -10.23 5.48 -0.29
N ARG A 32 -10.97 4.36 -0.38
CA ARG A 32 -11.39 3.54 0.76
C ARG A 32 -11.49 2.07 0.35
N CYS A 33 -11.21 1.16 1.26
CA CYS A 33 -11.40 -0.27 1.01
C CYS A 33 -12.87 -0.66 1.16
N ALA A 34 -13.38 -1.42 0.20
CA ALA A 34 -14.67 -2.05 0.30
C ALA A 34 -14.63 -3.21 1.31
N MET A 35 -15.69 -3.42 2.09
CA MET A 35 -15.79 -4.54 3.04
C MET A 35 -15.86 -5.89 2.33
N ILE A 36 -16.47 -5.92 1.16
CA ILE A 36 -16.62 -7.09 0.28
C ILE A 36 -15.95 -6.76 -1.05
N ALA A 37 -15.35 -7.78 -1.68
CA ALA A 37 -14.72 -7.59 -2.97
C ALA A 37 -15.70 -6.95 -3.98
N PRO A 38 -15.32 -5.85 -4.63
CA PRO A 38 -16.15 -5.23 -5.63
C PRO A 38 -16.32 -6.19 -6.82
N THR A 39 -17.55 -6.60 -7.07
CA THR A 39 -17.89 -7.39 -8.25
C THR A 39 -18.71 -6.54 -9.21
N PRO A 40 -18.64 -6.77 -10.53
CA PRO A 40 -19.41 -6.02 -11.49
C PRO A 40 -20.94 -6.11 -11.26
N ALA A 41 -21.38 -7.13 -10.53
CA ALA A 41 -22.80 -7.36 -10.23
C ALA A 41 -23.29 -6.59 -8.98
N VAL A 42 -22.41 -6.13 -8.13
CA VAL A 42 -22.77 -5.30 -6.97
C VAL A 42 -22.46 -3.86 -7.32
N PRO A 43 -23.46 -3.02 -7.52
CA PRO A 43 -23.22 -1.58 -7.67
C PRO A 43 -22.61 -1.10 -6.36
N LEU A 44 -21.29 -0.91 -6.36
CA LEU A 44 -20.63 -0.19 -5.32
C LEU A 44 -21.29 1.17 -5.21
N ASP A 45 -21.46 1.61 -3.98
CA ASP A 45 -21.98 2.92 -3.63
C ASP A 45 -21.43 3.95 -4.64
N SER A 46 -22.26 4.25 -5.66
CA SER A 46 -21.94 5.14 -6.77
C SER A 46 -22.01 6.59 -6.33
N SER A 47 -21.87 6.85 -5.02
CA SER A 47 -21.74 8.20 -4.51
C SER A 47 -20.51 8.83 -5.14
N LYS A 48 -20.77 9.72 -6.06
CA LYS A 48 -19.78 10.60 -6.65
C LYS A 48 -19.06 11.31 -5.52
N TRP A 49 -17.76 11.36 -5.63
CA TRP A 49 -16.92 12.09 -4.70
C TRP A 49 -16.09 13.09 -5.48
N ASP A 50 -16.45 14.35 -5.35
CA ASP A 50 -15.74 15.41 -6.03
C ASP A 50 -14.49 15.78 -5.23
N VAL A 51 -13.35 15.66 -5.87
CA VAL A 51 -12.06 16.12 -5.32
C VAL A 51 -11.69 17.41 -6.02
N GLU A 52 -11.54 18.48 -5.26
CA GLU A 52 -11.06 19.74 -5.79
C GLU A 52 -9.55 19.65 -6.05
N LEU A 53 -9.16 19.93 -7.28
CA LEU A 53 -7.78 19.99 -7.71
C LEU A 53 -7.17 21.38 -7.43
N PRO A 54 -5.84 21.53 -7.44
CA PRO A 54 -5.19 22.82 -7.18
C PRO A 54 -5.57 23.96 -8.14
N ASP A 55 -6.09 23.63 -9.31
CA ASP A 55 -6.61 24.59 -10.30
C ASP A 55 -8.11 24.90 -10.12
N HIS A 56 -8.69 24.48 -8.97
CA HIS A 56 -10.12 24.57 -8.65
C HIS A 56 -11.05 23.77 -9.56
N SER A 57 -10.53 22.95 -10.45
CA SER A 57 -11.34 21.98 -11.18
C SER A 57 -11.78 20.84 -10.26
N LEU A 58 -12.96 20.28 -10.51
CA LEU A 58 -13.49 19.14 -9.77
C LEU A 58 -13.20 17.85 -10.53
N LEU A 59 -12.56 16.90 -9.85
CA LEU A 59 -12.36 15.55 -10.33
C LEU A 59 -13.43 14.64 -9.70
N ASP A 60 -14.33 14.13 -10.51
CA ASP A 60 -15.32 13.13 -10.07
C ASP A 60 -14.65 11.76 -9.97
N VAL A 61 -14.58 11.24 -8.74
CA VAL A 61 -14.02 9.92 -8.43
C VAL A 61 -15.15 9.06 -7.90
N ALA A 62 -15.53 8.05 -8.63
CA ALA A 62 -16.67 7.17 -8.28
C ALA A 62 -16.17 5.77 -7.84
N TRP A 63 -16.21 4.82 -8.75
CA TRP A 63 -15.82 3.44 -8.49
C TRP A 63 -14.31 3.27 -8.27
N GLU A 64 -13.48 4.16 -8.80
CA GLU A 64 -12.03 4.17 -8.62
C GLU A 64 -11.64 4.22 -7.15
N ARG A 65 -12.43 4.90 -6.33
CA ARG A 65 -12.22 4.98 -4.88
C ARG A 65 -12.07 3.62 -4.21
N MET A 66 -12.83 2.63 -4.69
CA MET A 66 -12.84 1.28 -4.12
C MET A 66 -11.88 0.35 -4.86
N HIS A 67 -11.71 0.54 -6.16
CA HIS A 67 -10.89 -0.36 -6.98
C HIS A 67 -9.40 -0.13 -6.79
N VAL A 68 -8.96 1.10 -6.56
CA VAL A 68 -7.54 1.38 -6.34
C VAL A 68 -6.99 0.63 -5.12
N PRO A 69 -7.62 0.67 -3.94
CA PRO A 69 -7.16 -0.13 -2.80
C PRO A 69 -7.37 -1.64 -2.95
N GLU A 70 -8.34 -2.07 -3.76
CA GLU A 70 -8.65 -3.50 -3.96
C GLU A 70 -7.48 -4.26 -4.60
N VAL A 71 -6.58 -3.58 -5.30
CA VAL A 71 -5.34 -4.15 -5.83
C VAL A 71 -4.50 -4.83 -4.73
N LEU A 72 -4.58 -4.38 -3.48
CA LEU A 72 -3.89 -5.02 -2.35
C LEU A 72 -4.47 -6.40 -2.02
N PHE A 73 -5.74 -6.63 -2.33
CA PHE A 73 -6.47 -7.86 -2.06
C PHE A 73 -6.62 -8.74 -3.29
N GLU A 74 -6.60 -8.14 -4.47
CA GLU A 74 -6.73 -8.81 -5.76
C GLU A 74 -5.73 -8.21 -6.77
N PRO A 75 -4.46 -8.62 -6.71
CA PRO A 75 -3.41 -8.10 -7.60
C PRO A 75 -3.66 -8.37 -9.09
N SER A 76 -4.50 -9.34 -9.43
CA SER A 76 -4.88 -9.63 -10.81
C SER A 76 -5.56 -8.46 -11.50
N LEU A 77 -6.12 -7.53 -10.73
CA LEU A 77 -6.70 -6.29 -11.26
C LEU A 77 -5.68 -5.42 -12.01
N LEU A 78 -4.40 -5.50 -11.64
CA LEU A 78 -3.34 -4.81 -12.38
C LEU A 78 -3.01 -5.47 -13.73
N ARG A 79 -3.39 -6.74 -13.90
CA ARG A 79 -3.15 -7.52 -15.14
C ARG A 79 -4.37 -7.61 -16.02
N SER A 80 -5.56 -7.51 -15.44
CA SER A 80 -6.79 -7.52 -16.20
C SER A 80 -6.84 -6.28 -17.08
N SER A 81 -7.41 -6.44 -18.26
CA SER A 81 -7.77 -5.32 -19.11
C SER A 81 -8.48 -4.25 -18.28
N LEU A 82 -8.15 -2.99 -18.53
CA LEU A 82 -8.82 -1.83 -17.93
C LEU A 82 -10.33 -2.08 -17.80
N PRO A 83 -10.92 -1.75 -16.64
CA PRO A 83 -12.36 -1.84 -16.47
C PRO A 83 -13.11 -1.14 -17.61
N PRO A 84 -14.35 -1.56 -17.94
CA PRO A 84 -15.10 -1.03 -19.07
C PRO A 84 -15.23 0.49 -19.12
N CYS A 85 -15.21 1.15 -17.96
CA CYS A 85 -15.27 2.61 -17.84
C CYS A 85 -13.96 3.33 -18.20
N LEU A 86 -12.83 2.62 -18.14
CA LEU A 86 -11.52 3.10 -18.59
C LEU A 86 -11.15 2.53 -19.96
N GLN A 87 -12.01 1.72 -20.57
CA GLN A 87 -11.79 1.30 -21.94
C GLN A 87 -11.99 2.52 -22.85
N PRO A 88 -11.00 2.84 -23.69
CA PRO A 88 -11.06 4.01 -24.52
C PRO A 88 -12.24 3.92 -25.49
N GLY A 89 -13.19 4.79 -25.32
CA GLY A 89 -14.23 5.03 -26.33
C GLY A 89 -13.67 5.75 -27.54
N GLY A 90 -12.75 5.13 -28.27
CA GLY A 90 -12.30 5.56 -29.60
C GLY A 90 -11.68 6.98 -29.73
N GLY A 91 -11.37 7.66 -28.62
CA GLY A 91 -10.76 9.00 -28.62
C GLY A 91 -9.23 8.97 -28.66
N ALA A 92 -8.62 10.12 -28.92
CA ALA A 92 -7.15 10.29 -28.99
C ALA A 92 -6.41 9.85 -27.73
N ASP A 93 -7.08 9.85 -26.57
CA ASP A 93 -6.52 9.46 -25.28
C ASP A 93 -6.47 7.92 -25.08
N ALA A 94 -7.12 7.17 -25.96
CA ALA A 94 -7.20 5.71 -25.92
C ALA A 94 -5.82 5.04 -25.97
N ALA A 95 -4.93 5.56 -26.79
CA ALA A 95 -3.59 5.03 -26.97
C ALA A 95 -2.70 5.29 -25.72
N ALA A 96 -2.84 6.46 -25.10
CA ALA A 96 -2.09 6.81 -23.89
C ALA A 96 -2.53 5.95 -22.69
N ILE A 97 -3.84 5.70 -22.55
CA ILE A 97 -4.39 4.84 -21.49
C ILE A 97 -3.94 3.39 -21.70
N ALA A 98 -4.00 2.89 -22.95
CA ALA A 98 -3.54 1.54 -23.27
C ALA A 98 -2.03 1.35 -23.04
N ALA A 99 -1.21 2.36 -23.36
CA ALA A 99 0.23 2.33 -23.11
C ALA A 99 0.54 2.29 -21.59
N GLY A 100 -0.16 3.11 -20.80
CA GLY A 100 -0.02 3.09 -19.33
C GLY A 100 -0.46 1.76 -18.70
N ALA A 101 -1.52 1.14 -19.22
CA ALA A 101 -1.98 -0.17 -18.77
C ALA A 101 -0.96 -1.28 -19.11
N ALA A 102 -0.36 -1.23 -20.30
CA ALA A 102 0.68 -2.17 -20.71
C ALA A 102 1.95 -2.04 -19.84
N GLU A 103 2.32 -0.81 -19.49
CA GLU A 103 3.44 -0.53 -18.57
C GLU A 103 3.17 -1.12 -17.18
N LEU A 104 1.96 -0.95 -16.64
CA LEU A 104 1.54 -1.52 -15.35
C LEU A 104 1.52 -3.06 -15.38
N GLN A 105 1.06 -3.66 -16.47
CA GLN A 105 1.08 -5.13 -16.63
C GLN A 105 2.49 -5.70 -16.58
N GLY A 106 3.47 -4.99 -17.14
CA GLY A 106 4.88 -5.39 -17.09
C GLY A 106 5.54 -5.23 -15.71
N MET A 107 4.97 -4.39 -14.84
CA MET A 107 5.50 -4.13 -13.49
C MET A 107 5.11 -5.20 -12.46
N VAL A 108 4.07 -6.00 -12.73
CA VAL A 108 3.59 -7.03 -11.78
C VAL A 108 4.14 -8.39 -12.19
N PRO A 109 5.13 -8.93 -11.45
CA PRO A 109 5.68 -10.25 -11.73
C PRO A 109 4.62 -11.36 -11.64
N ASP A 110 4.85 -12.46 -12.36
CA ASP A 110 4.03 -13.66 -12.18
C ASP A 110 4.18 -14.19 -10.75
N GLY A 111 3.04 -14.54 -10.13
CA GLY A 111 3.03 -15.04 -8.75
C GLY A 111 2.94 -13.96 -7.67
N TYR A 112 2.63 -12.71 -8.02
CA TYR A 112 2.36 -11.68 -7.01
C TYR A 112 1.17 -12.08 -6.14
N MET A 113 1.41 -12.16 -4.82
CA MET A 113 0.41 -12.59 -3.85
C MET A 113 -0.37 -11.39 -3.31
N ALA A 114 -1.65 -11.61 -3.01
CA ALA A 114 -2.45 -10.63 -2.29
C ALA A 114 -1.90 -10.41 -0.87
N LEU A 115 -2.13 -9.21 -0.32
CA LEU A 115 -1.64 -8.85 1.01
C LEU A 115 -2.08 -9.85 2.11
N PRO A 116 -3.35 -10.32 2.18
CA PRO A 116 -3.75 -11.33 3.16
C PRO A 116 -3.04 -12.66 2.97
N ASP A 117 -2.86 -13.10 1.73
CA ASP A 117 -2.19 -14.35 1.41
C ASP A 117 -0.71 -14.31 1.76
N LEU A 118 -0.05 -13.16 1.50
CA LEU A 118 1.34 -12.92 1.89
C LEU A 118 1.53 -13.01 3.41
N VAL A 119 0.63 -12.41 4.19
CA VAL A 119 0.65 -12.49 5.67
C VAL A 119 0.47 -13.94 6.11
N ALA A 120 -0.52 -14.66 5.54
CA ALA A 120 -0.79 -16.04 5.89
C ALA A 120 0.39 -16.96 5.55
N GLU A 121 1.01 -16.78 4.40
CA GLU A 121 2.17 -17.57 3.98
C GLU A 121 3.40 -17.28 4.82
N THR A 122 3.63 -16.01 5.17
CA THR A 122 4.71 -15.63 6.09
C THR A 122 4.54 -16.33 7.45
N ILE A 123 3.33 -16.36 8.01
CA ILE A 123 3.07 -17.06 9.26
C ILE A 123 3.24 -18.59 9.10
N ARG A 124 2.81 -19.16 7.97
CA ARG A 124 2.97 -20.59 7.68
C ARG A 124 4.43 -21.01 7.53
N SER A 125 5.29 -20.12 7.08
CA SER A 125 6.74 -20.38 6.96
C SER A 125 7.48 -20.36 8.31
N CYS A 126 6.88 -19.81 9.37
CA CYS A 126 7.44 -19.83 10.72
C CYS A 126 7.22 -21.18 11.41
N ASP A 127 7.93 -21.40 12.54
CA ASP A 127 7.78 -22.59 13.35
C ASP A 127 6.36 -22.76 13.87
N THR A 128 5.88 -24.00 13.94
CA THR A 128 4.50 -24.31 14.31
C THR A 128 4.09 -23.76 15.67
N ASP A 129 5.02 -23.76 16.61
CA ASP A 129 4.78 -23.35 17.99
C ASP A 129 4.43 -21.85 18.13
N VAL A 130 5.03 -21.00 17.28
CA VAL A 130 4.82 -19.54 17.34
C VAL A 130 3.68 -19.06 16.45
N ARG A 131 3.17 -19.87 15.54
CA ARG A 131 2.13 -19.47 14.56
C ARG A 131 0.88 -18.92 15.24
N ARG A 132 0.45 -19.54 16.35
CA ARG A 132 -0.72 -19.11 17.10
C ARG A 132 -0.57 -17.70 17.65
N GLU A 133 0.61 -17.36 18.16
CA GLU A 133 0.91 -16.04 18.69
C GLU A 133 1.01 -15.00 17.57
N LEU A 134 1.60 -15.37 16.43
CA LEU A 134 1.71 -14.51 15.26
C LEU A 134 0.34 -14.11 14.69
N TRP A 135 -0.62 -15.05 14.62
CA TRP A 135 -1.99 -14.73 14.25
C TRP A 135 -2.67 -13.75 15.22
N GLY A 136 -2.31 -13.79 16.49
CA GLY A 136 -2.81 -12.91 17.54
C GLY A 136 -2.10 -11.56 17.66
N SER A 137 -1.06 -11.28 16.88
CA SER A 137 -0.21 -10.09 17.02
C SER A 137 0.23 -9.49 15.69
N ILE A 138 -0.68 -9.37 14.75
CA ILE A 138 -0.43 -8.72 13.45
C ILE A 138 -0.43 -7.20 13.64
N ILE A 139 0.71 -6.56 13.41
CA ILE A 139 0.84 -5.10 13.54
C ILE A 139 0.72 -4.45 12.17
N VAL A 140 -0.15 -3.45 12.07
CA VAL A 140 -0.36 -2.68 10.84
C VAL A 140 0.01 -1.23 11.06
N SER A 141 0.97 -0.73 10.27
CA SER A 141 1.47 0.65 10.34
C SER A 141 1.81 1.19 8.95
N GLY A 142 2.16 2.47 8.90
CA GLY A 142 2.52 3.16 7.66
C GLY A 142 1.34 3.88 6.99
N GLY A 143 1.64 4.74 6.02
CA GLY A 143 0.65 5.62 5.39
C GLY A 143 -0.50 4.88 4.72
N CYS A 144 -0.24 3.78 4.01
CA CYS A 144 -1.29 3.00 3.36
C CYS A 144 -2.29 2.36 4.34
N SER A 145 -1.87 2.12 5.59
CA SER A 145 -2.75 1.57 6.62
C SER A 145 -3.85 2.54 7.06
N LEU A 146 -3.71 3.82 6.72
CA LEU A 146 -4.71 4.85 7.00
C LEU A 146 -5.89 4.83 6.03
N THR A 147 -5.80 4.06 4.94
CA THR A 147 -6.94 3.91 4.01
C THR A 147 -8.14 3.38 4.77
N PRO A 148 -9.27 4.13 4.77
CA PRO A 148 -10.47 3.72 5.49
C PRO A 148 -10.94 2.32 5.06
N GLY A 149 -11.29 1.47 6.02
CA GLY A 149 -11.76 0.11 5.76
C GLY A 149 -10.67 -0.93 5.52
N LEU A 150 -9.38 -0.53 5.40
CA LEU A 150 -8.30 -1.48 5.10
C LEU A 150 -8.11 -2.51 6.22
N THR A 151 -8.10 -2.06 7.46
CA THR A 151 -7.88 -2.94 8.64
C THR A 151 -9.01 -3.95 8.79
N GLU A 152 -10.25 -3.50 8.61
CA GLU A 152 -11.45 -4.32 8.69
C GLU A 152 -11.50 -5.35 7.54
N ARG A 153 -11.19 -4.92 6.34
CA ARG A 153 -11.12 -5.77 5.16
C ARG A 153 -10.02 -6.83 5.31
N LEU A 154 -8.83 -6.43 5.77
CA LEU A 154 -7.72 -7.33 6.03
C LEU A 154 -8.08 -8.36 7.11
N HIS A 155 -8.71 -7.92 8.20
CA HIS A 155 -9.15 -8.80 9.28
C HIS A 155 -10.15 -9.84 8.77
N GLY A 156 -11.14 -9.43 7.96
CA GLY A 156 -12.11 -10.33 7.34
C GLY A 156 -11.43 -11.42 6.51
N ARG A 157 -10.54 -11.03 5.60
CA ARG A 157 -9.81 -11.97 4.73
C ARG A 157 -8.87 -12.89 5.50
N LEU A 158 -8.17 -12.39 6.52
CA LEU A 158 -7.31 -13.23 7.34
C LEU A 158 -8.09 -14.26 8.14
N ASN A 159 -9.28 -13.94 8.64
CA ASN A 159 -10.16 -14.91 9.33
C ASN A 159 -10.58 -16.06 8.39
N GLU A 160 -10.75 -15.83 7.10
CA GLU A 160 -11.05 -16.87 6.11
C GLU A 160 -9.84 -17.80 5.85
N LEU A 161 -8.61 -17.28 6.02
CA LEU A 161 -7.36 -18.00 5.74
C LEU A 161 -6.79 -18.77 6.93
N VAL A 162 -7.32 -18.50 8.14
CA VAL A 162 -6.87 -19.19 9.37
C VAL A 162 -7.20 -20.68 9.32
N PRO A 163 -6.20 -21.56 9.52
CA PRO A 163 -6.38 -23.00 9.37
C PRO A 163 -7.24 -23.66 10.46
N GLN A 164 -7.40 -23.02 11.61
CA GLN A 164 -8.16 -23.55 12.74
C GLN A 164 -9.09 -22.51 13.35
N ILE A 165 -10.35 -22.86 13.58
CA ILE A 165 -11.37 -21.99 14.19
C ILE A 165 -10.96 -21.52 15.60
N SER A 166 -10.08 -22.26 16.27
CA SER A 166 -9.57 -21.91 17.61
C SER A 166 -8.52 -20.80 17.62
N MET A 167 -7.95 -20.46 16.46
CA MET A 167 -6.98 -19.38 16.33
C MET A 167 -7.71 -18.07 16.10
N LYS A 168 -7.38 -17.06 16.90
CA LYS A 168 -7.98 -15.73 16.77
C LYS A 168 -7.01 -14.80 16.04
N VAL A 169 -7.48 -14.20 14.96
CA VAL A 169 -6.77 -13.11 14.30
C VAL A 169 -6.94 -11.84 15.11
N LYS A 170 -5.85 -11.19 15.44
CA LYS A 170 -5.87 -9.87 16.06
C LYS A 170 -4.95 -8.93 15.31
N ILE A 171 -5.52 -7.85 14.81
CA ILE A 171 -4.77 -6.76 14.18
C ILE A 171 -4.59 -5.64 15.19
N ILE A 172 -3.36 -5.22 15.37
CA ILE A 172 -2.96 -4.13 16.25
C ILE A 172 -2.54 -2.96 15.36
N ALA A 173 -3.22 -1.84 15.52
CA ALA A 173 -2.89 -0.63 14.78
C ALA A 173 -2.92 0.58 15.74
N PRO A 174 -1.93 1.48 15.69
CA PRO A 174 -1.97 2.72 16.45
C PRO A 174 -3.26 3.49 16.20
N GLN A 175 -3.80 4.11 17.25
CA GLN A 175 -5.09 4.79 17.19
C GLN A 175 -5.01 6.10 16.42
N THR A 176 -3.95 6.87 16.64
CA THR A 176 -3.79 8.16 15.98
C THR A 176 -3.19 8.03 14.58
N PRO A 177 -3.66 8.80 13.60
CA PRO A 177 -3.11 8.77 12.24
C PRO A 177 -1.62 9.06 12.20
N GLN A 178 -1.13 9.99 13.01
CA GLN A 178 0.28 10.35 13.08
C GLN A 178 1.15 9.20 13.59
N GLU A 179 0.75 8.58 14.70
CA GLU A 179 1.47 7.42 15.24
C GLU A 179 1.46 6.27 14.24
N ARG A 180 0.33 5.99 13.60
CA ARG A 180 0.21 4.93 12.60
C ARG A 180 1.10 5.19 11.39
N ARG A 181 1.11 6.43 10.86
CA ARG A 181 1.91 6.81 9.69
C ARG A 181 3.40 6.74 9.97
N PHE A 182 3.82 7.20 11.15
CA PHE A 182 5.23 7.38 11.51
C PHE A 182 5.73 6.38 12.55
N ALA A 183 5.01 5.29 12.80
CA ALA A 183 5.33 4.30 13.83
C ALA A 183 6.78 3.77 13.74
N VAL A 184 7.27 3.52 12.54
CA VAL A 184 8.64 3.02 12.31
C VAL A 184 9.67 4.07 12.72
N TRP A 185 9.46 5.34 12.33
CA TRP A 185 10.36 6.44 12.70
C TRP A 185 10.33 6.71 14.20
N ILE A 186 9.15 6.72 14.80
CA ILE A 186 8.96 6.89 16.26
C ILE A 186 9.69 5.77 17.02
N GLY A 187 9.52 4.50 16.59
CA GLY A 187 10.20 3.36 17.18
C GLY A 187 11.72 3.46 17.08
N GLY A 188 12.24 3.85 15.94
CA GLY A 188 13.67 4.11 15.73
C GLY A 188 14.19 5.24 16.63
N SER A 189 13.44 6.32 16.76
CA SER A 189 13.77 7.45 17.64
C SER A 189 13.81 7.05 19.12
N ILE A 190 12.82 6.25 19.56
CA ILE A 190 12.78 5.72 20.92
C ILE A 190 14.00 4.83 21.17
N LEU A 191 14.28 3.88 20.26
CA LEU A 191 15.42 2.97 20.37
C LEU A 191 16.74 3.75 20.44
N ALA A 192 16.92 4.75 19.56
CA ALA A 192 18.11 5.58 19.52
C ALA A 192 18.30 6.45 20.79
N SER A 193 17.22 6.73 21.51
CA SER A 193 17.25 7.50 22.76
C SER A 193 17.56 6.65 24.00
N LEU A 194 17.57 5.31 23.86
CA LEU A 194 17.94 4.43 24.97
C LEU A 194 19.44 4.51 25.25
N GLY A 195 19.82 4.59 26.53
CA GLY A 195 21.23 4.59 26.93
C GLY A 195 21.99 3.35 26.46
N SER A 196 21.32 2.19 26.39
CA SER A 196 21.89 0.94 25.87
C SER A 196 22.18 0.98 24.35
N PHE A 197 21.57 1.91 23.61
CA PHE A 197 21.79 2.02 22.16
C PHE A 197 23.24 2.31 21.78
N GLN A 198 23.98 3.04 22.65
CA GLN A 198 25.39 3.32 22.42
C GLN A 198 26.25 2.05 22.37
N GLN A 199 25.83 0.97 23.00
CA GLN A 199 26.51 -0.33 22.94
C GLN A 199 26.37 -1.03 21.59
N LEU A 200 25.35 -0.63 20.79
CA LEU A 200 25.13 -1.15 19.44
C LEU A 200 25.99 -0.44 18.39
N TRP A 201 26.59 0.68 18.73
CA TRP A 201 27.45 1.40 17.79
C TRP A 201 28.71 0.61 17.50
N MET A 202 29.16 0.69 16.27
CA MET A 202 30.42 0.12 15.84
C MET A 202 31.47 1.23 15.79
N SER A 203 32.55 1.06 16.54
CA SER A 203 33.70 1.95 16.45
C SER A 203 34.49 1.68 15.17
N LYS A 204 35.26 2.68 14.71
CA LYS A 204 36.16 2.49 13.58
C LYS A 204 37.14 1.35 13.79
N GLN A 205 37.73 1.28 14.96
CA GLN A 205 38.68 0.23 15.32
C GLN A 205 38.04 -1.16 15.25
N GLU A 206 36.84 -1.32 15.78
CA GLU A 206 36.08 -2.56 15.72
C GLU A 206 35.72 -2.98 14.28
N TYR A 207 35.39 -1.97 13.42
CA TYR A 207 35.18 -2.23 12.01
C TYR A 207 36.46 -2.65 11.28
N ASP A 208 37.60 -2.02 11.59
CA ASP A 208 38.89 -2.36 11.01
C ASP A 208 39.34 -3.79 11.39
N GLU A 209 38.97 -4.26 12.58
CA GLU A 209 39.29 -5.61 13.08
C GLU A 209 38.36 -6.69 12.55
N HIS A 210 37.05 -6.42 12.50
CA HIS A 210 36.01 -7.43 12.24
C HIS A 210 35.33 -7.29 10.88
N GLY A 211 35.50 -6.16 10.21
CA GLY A 211 34.88 -5.85 8.94
C GLY A 211 33.34 -5.75 9.00
N ALA A 212 32.71 -5.75 7.85
CA ALA A 212 31.25 -5.58 7.70
C ALA A 212 30.43 -6.70 8.36
N SER A 213 31.01 -7.88 8.57
CA SER A 213 30.32 -9.03 9.20
C SER A 213 29.91 -8.81 10.65
N ALA A 214 30.55 -7.84 11.34
CA ALA A 214 30.22 -7.47 12.71
C ALA A 214 28.78 -6.95 12.86
N ILE A 215 28.14 -6.48 11.80
CA ILE A 215 26.75 -6.02 11.80
C ILE A 215 25.78 -7.14 12.23
N HIS A 216 26.04 -8.39 11.84
CA HIS A 216 25.20 -9.53 12.21
C HIS A 216 25.24 -9.88 13.70
N LYS A 217 26.24 -9.39 14.43
CA LYS A 217 26.36 -9.56 15.88
C LYS A 217 25.72 -8.39 16.64
N LYS A 218 25.79 -7.17 16.07
CA LYS A 218 25.29 -5.95 16.71
C LYS A 218 23.86 -5.59 16.38
N CYS A 219 23.38 -6.05 15.22
CA CYS A 219 22.01 -5.84 14.74
C CYS A 219 21.36 -7.21 14.48
N PRO A 220 20.92 -7.92 15.52
CA PRO A 220 20.26 -9.22 15.42
C PRO A 220 18.89 -9.14 14.76
#